data_273251102e70a77791d06f9f315ac449
#
_entry.id   273251102e70a77791d06f9f315ac449
#
_cell.length_a   1.000
_cell.length_b   1.000
_cell.length_c   1.000
_cell.angle_alpha   90.00
_cell.angle_beta   90.00
_cell.angle_gamma   90.00
#
_symmetry.space_group_name_H-M   'P 1'
#
loop_
_entity.id
_entity.type
_entity.pdbx_description
1 polymer ?
#
loop_
_entity_poly.entity_id
_entity_poly.type
_entity_poly.pdbx_seq_one_letter_code
_entity_poly.pdbx_strand_id
1 'polypeptide(L)'
;MSVPESWAVPAVWHIAYDIADPRRLRRVERAMAAVGERVHYSLFRCELTPAELLQLQGRLARLIEPGADVVRYTPLCAGDAQRTRHLGCSVAAQPADSWIV
;
A
#
# COMPACT_ATOMS: atom_id res chain seq x y z
N MET A 1 25.01 -9.60 -7.93
CA MET A 1 24.58 -9.62 -6.65
C MET A 1 23.18 -10.07 -6.50
N SER A 2 22.91 -10.95 -5.68
CA SER A 2 21.56 -11.46 -5.59
C SER A 2 20.81 -10.71 -4.51
N VAL A 3 19.52 -10.60 -4.67
CA VAL A 3 18.71 -9.96 -3.68
C VAL A 3 18.28 -10.99 -2.68
N PRO A 4 17.98 -10.55 -1.48
CA PRO A 4 17.54 -11.47 -0.45
C PRO A 4 16.27 -12.15 -0.88
N GLU A 5 16.06 -13.35 -0.44
CA GLU A 5 14.88 -14.08 -0.75
C GLU A 5 13.66 -13.29 -0.33
N SER A 6 13.75 -12.54 0.75
CA SER A 6 12.62 -11.79 1.22
C SER A 6 12.13 -10.77 0.21
N TRP A 7 12.96 -10.39 -0.73
CA TRP A 7 12.55 -9.44 -1.73
C TRP A 7 11.60 -10.05 -2.75
N ALA A 8 11.54 -11.36 -2.79
CA ALA A 8 10.67 -12.03 -3.71
C ALA A 8 9.40 -12.56 -3.03
N VAL A 9 9.32 -12.39 -1.73
CA VAL A 9 8.18 -12.90 -1.00
C VAL A 9 7.09 -11.84 -0.91
N PRO A 10 5.91 -12.09 -1.42
CA PRO A 10 4.86 -11.08 -1.38
C PRO A 10 4.32 -10.92 0.03
N ALA A 11 3.91 -9.74 0.33
CA ALA A 11 3.25 -9.47 1.60
C ALA A 11 1.96 -8.75 1.27
N VAL A 12 1.01 -8.79 2.17
CA VAL A 12 -0.27 -8.17 1.94
C VAL A 12 -0.25 -6.77 2.49
N TRP A 13 -0.72 -5.84 1.68
CA TRP A 13 -0.77 -4.45 2.06
C TRP A 13 -2.16 -3.89 1.91
N HIS A 14 -2.54 -3.03 2.83
CA HIS A 14 -3.75 -2.28 2.68
C HIS A 14 -3.28 -0.88 2.27
N ILE A 15 -3.77 -0.38 1.19
CA ILE A 15 -3.35 0.90 0.68
C ILE A 15 -4.59 1.79 0.59
N ALA A 16 -4.58 2.85 1.38
CA ALA A 16 -5.70 3.77 1.42
C ALA A 16 -5.26 5.07 0.80
N TYR A 17 -6.18 5.78 0.20
CA TYR A 17 -5.83 7.04 -0.43
C TYR A 17 -6.95 8.06 -0.27
N ASP A 18 -6.56 9.32 -0.30
CA ASP A 18 -7.50 10.41 -0.22
C ASP A 18 -7.03 11.40 -1.27
N ILE A 19 -7.70 11.41 -2.39
CA ILE A 19 -7.28 12.19 -3.55
C ILE A 19 -8.29 13.29 -3.81
N ALA A 20 -7.84 14.52 -3.84
CA ALA A 20 -8.73 15.65 -3.95
C ALA A 20 -9.38 15.85 -5.32
N ASP A 21 -8.68 15.50 -6.35
CA ASP A 21 -9.17 15.74 -7.69
C ASP A 21 -9.78 14.50 -8.34
N PRO A 22 -10.97 14.56 -8.89
CA PRO A 22 -11.61 13.39 -9.48
C PRO A 22 -10.81 12.72 -10.59
N ARG A 23 -10.09 13.50 -11.38
CA ARG A 23 -9.33 12.92 -12.46
C ARG A 23 -8.15 12.16 -11.93
N ARG A 24 -7.47 12.74 -10.96
CA ARG A 24 -6.34 12.06 -10.33
C ARG A 24 -6.83 10.84 -9.59
N LEU A 25 -7.99 10.95 -8.96
CA LEU A 25 -8.57 9.84 -8.22
C LEU A 25 -8.76 8.65 -9.16
N ARG A 26 -9.34 8.88 -10.32
CA ARG A 26 -9.56 7.81 -11.27
C ARG A 26 -8.25 7.17 -11.73
N ARG A 27 -7.22 7.97 -11.90
CA ARG A 27 -5.93 7.43 -12.33
C ARG A 27 -5.33 6.57 -11.23
N VAL A 28 -5.45 7.02 -9.99
CA VAL A 28 -4.93 6.26 -8.86
C VAL A 28 -5.72 4.96 -8.74
N GLU A 29 -7.03 5.02 -8.86
CA GLU A 29 -7.85 3.81 -8.75
C GLU A 29 -7.52 2.82 -9.85
N ARG A 30 -7.25 3.32 -11.04
CA ARG A 30 -6.91 2.43 -12.13
C ARG A 30 -5.57 1.76 -11.86
N ALA A 31 -4.61 2.49 -11.33
CA ALA A 31 -3.32 1.93 -11.02
C ALA A 31 -3.46 0.90 -9.90
N MET A 32 -4.31 1.17 -8.92
CA MET A 32 -4.50 0.24 -7.82
C MET A 32 -5.22 -1.02 -8.28
N ALA A 33 -6.20 -0.87 -9.14
CA ALA A 33 -6.95 -2.02 -9.63
C ALA A 33 -6.07 -2.97 -10.42
N ALA A 34 -4.99 -2.49 -10.97
CA ALA A 34 -4.09 -3.34 -11.72
C ALA A 34 -3.27 -4.23 -10.80
N VAL A 35 -3.12 -3.88 -9.53
CA VAL A 35 -2.28 -4.66 -8.63
C VAL A 35 -3.01 -5.22 -7.41
N GLY A 36 -4.27 -4.89 -7.23
CA GLY A 36 -4.97 -5.37 -6.04
C GLY A 36 -6.47 -5.35 -6.25
N GLU A 37 -7.19 -5.52 -5.14
CA GLU A 37 -8.63 -5.49 -5.23
C GLU A 37 -9.20 -4.50 -4.24
N ARG A 38 -10.27 -3.86 -4.60
CA ARG A 38 -10.89 -2.86 -3.76
C ARG A 38 -11.64 -3.55 -2.63
N VAL A 39 -11.35 -3.12 -1.39
CA VAL A 39 -12.07 -3.66 -0.27
C VAL A 39 -13.05 -2.66 0.29
N HIS A 40 -12.80 -1.40 0.02
CA HIS A 40 -13.70 -0.36 0.49
C HIS A 40 -13.50 0.82 -0.44
N TYR A 41 -14.27 1.88 -0.30
CA TYR A 41 -14.19 3.01 -1.19
C TYR A 41 -12.79 3.45 -1.58
N SER A 42 -11.97 3.79 -0.66
CA SER A 42 -10.64 4.26 -0.96
C SER A 42 -9.61 3.35 -0.36
N LEU A 43 -9.89 2.06 -0.36
CA LEU A 43 -8.99 1.11 0.26
C LEU A 43 -8.83 -0.11 -0.63
N PHE A 44 -7.59 -0.43 -0.97
CA PHE A 44 -7.29 -1.61 -1.76
C PHE A 44 -6.41 -2.57 -0.97
N ARG A 45 -6.59 -3.83 -1.22
CA ARG A 45 -5.77 -4.85 -0.61
C ARG A 45 -4.91 -5.40 -1.74
N CYS A 46 -3.61 -5.34 -1.55
CA CYS A 46 -2.66 -5.76 -2.56
C CYS A 46 -1.65 -6.72 -1.99
N GLU A 47 -1.28 -7.73 -2.75
CA GLU A 47 -0.27 -8.66 -2.33
C GLU A 47 0.94 -8.35 -3.20
N LEU A 48 1.97 -7.79 -2.62
CA LEU A 48 3.10 -7.29 -3.37
C LEU A 48 4.42 -7.68 -2.76
N THR A 49 5.39 -7.95 -3.62
CA THR A 49 6.75 -8.17 -3.14
C THR A 49 7.30 -6.78 -2.84
N PRO A 50 8.39 -6.69 -2.10
CA PRO A 50 8.98 -5.38 -1.82
C PRO A 50 9.32 -4.61 -3.10
N ALA A 51 9.77 -5.30 -4.11
CA ALA A 51 10.10 -4.64 -5.37
C ALA A 51 8.85 -4.08 -6.03
N GLU A 52 7.78 -4.86 -6.00
CA GLU A 52 6.52 -4.40 -6.57
C GLU A 52 5.96 -3.23 -5.79
N LEU A 53 6.13 -3.23 -4.49
CA LEU A 53 5.66 -2.14 -3.67
C LEU A 53 6.40 -0.85 -4.02
N LEU A 54 7.71 -0.95 -4.21
CA LEU A 54 8.50 0.22 -4.57
C LEU A 54 8.05 0.76 -5.93
N GLN A 55 7.76 -0.11 -6.86
CA GLN A 55 7.31 0.31 -8.17
C GLN A 55 5.98 1.01 -8.06
N LEU A 56 5.08 0.47 -7.26
CA LEU A 56 3.78 1.07 -7.07
C LEU A 56 3.90 2.43 -6.40
N GLN A 57 4.75 2.54 -5.40
CA GLN A 57 4.94 3.79 -4.72
C GLN A 57 5.44 4.86 -5.69
N GLY A 58 6.37 4.50 -6.54
CA GLY A 58 6.89 5.42 -7.52
C GLY A 58 5.84 5.85 -8.51
N ARG A 59 4.99 4.91 -8.91
CA ARG A 59 3.95 5.22 -9.85
C ARG A 59 2.90 6.13 -9.25
N LEU A 60 2.46 5.84 -8.04
CA LEU A 60 1.46 6.65 -7.39
C LEU A 60 1.99 8.03 -7.08
N ALA A 61 3.26 8.12 -6.72
CA ALA A 61 3.86 9.41 -6.43
C ALA A 61 3.80 10.34 -7.63
N ARG A 62 3.81 9.79 -8.83
CA ARG A 62 3.72 10.61 -10.01
C ARG A 62 2.29 10.98 -10.35
N LEU A 63 1.34 10.25 -9.85
CA LEU A 63 -0.05 10.52 -10.16
C LEU A 63 -0.70 11.49 -9.20
N ILE A 64 -0.19 11.61 -7.99
CA ILE A 64 -0.84 12.45 -6.99
C ILE A 64 -0.23 13.83 -6.91
N GLU A 65 -0.91 14.72 -6.23
CA GLU A 65 -0.45 16.07 -6.05
C GLU A 65 0.01 16.21 -4.61
N PRO A 66 1.29 16.37 -4.36
CA PRO A 66 1.79 16.49 -2.99
C PRO A 66 1.13 17.68 -2.30
N GLY A 67 0.73 17.51 -1.10
CA GLY A 67 0.09 18.57 -0.39
C GLY A 67 -1.43 18.53 -0.47
N ALA A 68 -1.96 17.91 -1.49
CA ALA A 68 -3.40 17.82 -1.65
C ALA A 68 -3.88 16.39 -1.50
N ASP A 69 -3.03 15.44 -1.90
CA ASP A 69 -3.40 14.03 -1.92
C ASP A 69 -2.57 13.22 -0.94
N VAL A 70 -3.14 12.16 -0.43
CA VAL A 70 -2.47 11.30 0.53
C VAL A 70 -2.65 9.84 0.13
N VAL A 71 -1.60 9.05 0.27
CA VAL A 71 -1.69 7.60 0.09
C VAL A 71 -1.01 6.97 1.28
N ARG A 72 -1.67 6.05 1.93
CA ARG A 72 -1.12 5.39 3.10
C ARG A 72 -0.97 3.90 2.86
N TYR A 73 0.19 3.38 3.20
CA TYR A 73 0.49 1.97 3.00
C TYR A 73 0.58 1.29 4.35
N THR A 74 -0.24 0.30 4.59
CA THR A 74 -0.25 -0.40 5.86
C THR A 74 0.01 -1.88 5.63
N PRO A 75 1.09 -2.41 6.15
CA PRO A 75 1.39 -3.82 5.94
C PRO A 75 0.55 -4.68 6.86
N LEU A 76 0.16 -5.83 6.38
CA LEU A 76 -0.54 -6.79 7.18
C LEU A 76 0.41 -7.94 7.44
N CYS A 77 0.54 -8.34 8.67
CA CYS A 77 1.41 -9.44 8.98
C CYS A 77 0.71 -10.71 8.65
N ALA A 78 1.15 -11.34 7.62
CA ALA A 78 0.55 -12.56 7.17
C ALA A 78 0.31 -13.56 8.28
N GLY A 79 1.28 -13.82 9.05
CA GLY A 79 1.11 -14.79 10.05
C GLY A 79 0.13 -14.38 11.13
N ASP A 80 0.10 -13.11 11.39
CA ASP A 80 -0.76 -12.65 12.43
C ASP A 80 -2.11 -12.29 11.99
N ALA A 81 -2.31 -12.17 10.78
CA ALA A 81 -3.59 -11.87 10.27
C ALA A 81 -4.57 -12.77 10.88
N GLN A 82 -4.24 -14.00 11.06
CA GLN A 82 -5.16 -14.85 11.58
C GLN A 82 -5.19 -14.77 13.02
N ARG A 83 -4.17 -14.52 13.67
CA ARG A 83 -4.16 -14.52 15.08
C ARG A 83 -4.55 -13.23 15.59
N THR A 84 -4.57 -12.36 14.79
CA THR A 84 -5.02 -11.14 15.22
C THR A 84 -4.27 -10.51 16.26
N ARG A 85 -3.27 -10.90 16.62
CA ARG A 85 -2.67 -10.35 17.60
C ARG A 85 -1.88 -9.35 17.17
N HIS A 86 -1.46 -9.37 16.30
CA HIS A 86 -0.75 -8.45 15.76
C HIS A 86 0.01 -7.65 16.59
N LEU A 87 0.45 -7.99 17.42
CA LEU A 87 1.17 -7.28 18.20
C LEU A 87 2.23 -6.60 17.49
N GLY A 88 3.23 -7.20 17.06
CA GLY A 88 4.32 -6.60 16.43
C GLY A 88 3.93 -5.88 15.20
N CYS A 89 3.17 -6.48 14.42
CA CYS A 89 2.82 -5.93 13.16
C CYS A 89 1.92 -4.73 13.31
N SER A 90 1.02 -4.80 14.15
CA SER A 90 0.11 -3.74 14.35
C SER A 90 0.82 -2.56 14.90
N VAL A 91 1.66 -2.79 15.82
CA VAL A 91 2.39 -1.74 16.42
C VAL A 91 3.27 -1.10 15.40
N ALA A 92 3.88 -1.87 14.60
CA ALA A 92 4.75 -1.33 13.60
C ALA A 92 3.92 -0.51 12.63
N ALA A 93 2.72 -0.88 12.42
CA ALA A 93 1.91 -0.18 11.48
C ALA A 93 1.59 1.19 11.94
N GLN A 94 1.56 1.41 13.26
CA GLN A 94 1.23 2.63 13.70
C GLN A 94 2.13 3.68 13.24
N PRO A 95 3.39 3.60 13.39
CA PRO A 95 4.28 4.60 12.88
C PRO A 95 4.12 4.67 11.37
N ALA A 96 3.80 3.58 10.81
CA ALA A 96 3.70 3.54 9.38
C ALA A 96 2.54 4.34 8.90
N ASP A 97 1.64 4.61 9.75
CA ASP A 97 0.51 5.38 9.39
C ASP A 97 0.92 6.67 8.83
N SER A 98 2.05 7.12 9.18
CA SER A 98 2.41 8.41 8.71
C SER A 98 3.12 8.32 7.40
N TRP A 99 3.28 7.17 6.85
CA TRP A 99 3.92 7.06 5.57
C TRP A 99 2.99 7.55 4.53
N ILE A 100 3.24 8.67 4.01
CA ILE A 100 2.40 9.25 3.02
C ILE A 100 3.17 9.48 1.79
N VAL A 101 2.61 9.14 0.70
CA VAL A 101 3.28 9.31 -0.54
C VAL A 101 2.95 10.63 -1.14
#